data_7cac5dc519fdfe8cd3bec6f6cd4dddbc
#
_entry.id   7cac5dc519fdfe8cd3bec6f6cd4dddbc
#
_cell.length_a   1.000
_cell.length_b   1.000
_cell.length_c   1.000
_cell.angle_alpha   90.00
_cell.angle_beta   90.00
_cell.angle_gamma   90.00
#
_symmetry.space_group_name_H-M   'P 1'
#
loop_
_entity.id
_entity.type
_entity.pdbx_description
1 polymer ?
#
loop_
_entity_poly.entity_id
_entity_poly.type
_entity_poly.pdbx_seq_one_letter_code
_entity_poly.pdbx_strand_id
1 'polypeptide(L)'
;MKVIKIGAVWCNGCLVMKPRWAEIETELPWLKTVYLDYDDDRAAVKELKENAILPVVIFFDDNDKELIRLQGEQSKKKILKLIQEYKDK
;
A
#
# COMPACT_ATOMS: atom_id res chain seq x y z
N MET A 1 10.45 -7.28 2.00
CA MET A 1 9.66 -6.09 1.55
C MET A 1 8.38 -5.98 2.35
N LYS A 2 8.04 -4.78 2.72
CA LYS A 2 6.81 -4.49 3.44
C LYS A 2 6.02 -3.44 2.67
N VAL A 3 4.70 -3.59 2.62
CA VAL A 3 3.82 -2.64 1.95
C VAL A 3 2.83 -2.09 2.96
N ILE A 4 2.74 -0.78 3.07
CA ILE A 4 1.72 -0.13 3.88
C ILE A 4 0.67 0.44 2.94
N LYS A 5 -0.59 0.06 3.17
CA LYS A 5 -1.74 0.50 2.40
C LYS A 5 -2.56 1.44 3.27
N ILE A 6 -2.79 2.66 2.80
CA ILE A 6 -3.58 3.64 3.54
C ILE A 6 -4.89 3.89 2.78
N GLY A 7 -6.00 3.74 3.47
CA GLY A 7 -7.31 3.92 2.88
C GLY A 7 -8.31 4.46 3.88
N ALA A 8 -9.57 4.57 3.45
CA ALA A 8 -10.66 5.02 4.30
C ALA A 8 -11.98 4.45 3.81
N VAL A 9 -12.95 4.31 4.71
CA VAL A 9 -14.26 3.77 4.35
C VAL A 9 -15.04 4.66 3.37
N TRP A 10 -14.74 5.95 3.38
CA TRP A 10 -15.38 6.92 2.48
C TRP A 10 -14.69 7.06 1.13
N CYS A 11 -13.62 6.35 0.89
CA CYS A 11 -12.81 6.47 -0.33
C CYS A 11 -13.20 5.40 -1.34
N ASN A 12 -13.80 5.81 -2.47
CA ASN A 12 -14.23 4.88 -3.52
C ASN A 12 -13.05 4.14 -4.15
N GLY A 13 -11.94 4.83 -4.40
CA GLY A 13 -10.74 4.21 -4.94
C GLY A 13 -10.15 3.15 -4.02
N CYS A 14 -10.27 3.35 -2.71
CA CYS A 14 -9.81 2.38 -1.72
C CYS A 14 -10.64 1.10 -1.78
N LEU A 15 -11.94 1.23 -2.01
CA LEU A 15 -12.83 0.08 -2.15
C LEU A 15 -12.48 -0.73 -3.41
N VAL A 16 -12.11 -0.05 -4.48
CA VAL A 16 -11.68 -0.71 -5.73
C VAL A 16 -10.37 -1.46 -5.52
N MET A 17 -9.46 -0.90 -4.73
CA MET A 17 -8.16 -1.53 -4.48
C MET A 17 -8.24 -2.75 -3.56
N LYS A 18 -9.24 -2.83 -2.72
CA LYS A 18 -9.36 -3.91 -1.73
C LYS A 18 -9.31 -5.31 -2.35
N PRO A 19 -10.14 -5.65 -3.36
CA PRO A 19 -10.04 -6.97 -3.98
C PRO A 19 -8.73 -7.18 -4.74
N ARG A 20 -8.16 -6.13 -5.30
CA ARG A 20 -6.87 -6.24 -5.99
C ARG A 20 -5.77 -6.67 -5.02
N TRP A 21 -5.72 -6.07 -3.84
CA TRP A 21 -4.75 -6.44 -2.82
C TRP A 21 -5.00 -7.84 -2.28
N ALA A 22 -6.27 -8.24 -2.14
CA ALA A 22 -6.60 -9.60 -1.70
C ALA A 22 -6.01 -10.63 -2.67
N GLU A 23 -6.12 -10.40 -3.97
CA GLU A 23 -5.54 -11.29 -4.98
C GLU A 23 -4.02 -11.31 -4.90
N ILE A 24 -3.39 -10.15 -4.78
CA ILE A 24 -1.93 -10.03 -4.70
C ILE A 24 -1.40 -10.75 -3.47
N GLU A 25 -2.06 -10.58 -2.33
CA GLU A 25 -1.65 -11.21 -1.07
C GLU A 25 -1.79 -12.73 -1.14
N THR A 26 -2.78 -13.23 -1.88
CA THR A 26 -2.96 -14.65 -2.09
C THR A 26 -1.85 -15.22 -2.99
N GLU A 27 -1.49 -14.49 -4.04
CA GLU A 27 -0.45 -14.93 -4.98
C GLU A 27 0.95 -14.80 -4.40
N LEU A 28 1.16 -13.85 -3.50
CA LEU A 28 2.48 -13.55 -2.91
C LEU A 28 2.42 -13.65 -1.38
N PRO A 29 2.29 -14.87 -0.84
CA PRO A 29 2.14 -15.02 0.62
C PRO A 29 3.35 -14.58 1.43
N TRP A 30 4.52 -14.43 0.79
CA TRP A 30 5.72 -13.91 1.43
C TRP A 30 5.69 -12.39 1.63
N LEU A 31 4.79 -11.70 0.93
CA LEU A 31 4.72 -10.23 0.99
C LEU A 31 4.04 -9.80 2.28
N LYS A 32 4.72 -8.97 3.05
CA LYS A 32 4.17 -8.43 4.28
C LYS A 32 3.38 -7.16 3.98
N THR A 33 2.09 -7.18 4.24
CA THR A 33 1.23 -6.03 4.01
C THR A 33 0.58 -5.56 5.31
N VAL A 34 0.41 -4.26 5.44
CA VAL A 34 -0.25 -3.63 6.59
C VAL A 34 -1.26 -2.63 6.06
N TYR A 35 -2.47 -2.66 6.60
CA TYR A 35 -3.50 -1.69 6.24
C TYR A 35 -3.65 -0.68 7.38
N LEU A 36 -3.63 0.62 7.03
CA LEU A 36 -3.91 1.69 7.96
C LEU A 36 -5.14 2.46 7.50
N ASP A 37 -6.08 2.69 8.41
CA ASP A 37 -7.26 3.49 8.12
C ASP A 37 -6.93 4.95 8.41
N TYR A 38 -7.22 5.81 7.44
CA TYR A 38 -6.89 7.23 7.53
C TYR A 38 -7.50 7.89 8.78
N ASP A 39 -8.72 7.50 9.14
CA ASP A 39 -9.41 8.09 10.28
C ASP A 39 -9.07 7.41 11.60
N ASP A 40 -8.99 6.07 11.62
CA ASP A 40 -8.76 5.30 12.84
C ASP A 40 -7.29 5.26 13.25
N ASP A 41 -6.39 5.26 12.28
CA ASP A 41 -4.94 5.17 12.51
C ASP A 41 -4.24 6.50 12.25
N ARG A 42 -4.88 7.59 12.62
CA ARG A 42 -4.47 8.96 12.31
C ARG A 42 -3.02 9.26 12.66
N ALA A 43 -2.57 8.82 13.83
CA ALA A 43 -1.21 9.07 14.29
C ALA A 43 -0.18 8.40 13.40
N ALA A 44 -0.41 7.13 13.02
CA ALA A 44 0.49 6.40 12.15
C ALA A 44 0.53 6.99 10.74
N VAL A 45 -0.64 7.39 10.22
CA VAL A 45 -0.74 8.03 8.91
C VAL A 45 0.02 9.36 8.89
N LYS A 46 -0.09 10.12 9.97
CA LYS A 46 0.60 11.40 10.09
C LYS A 46 2.10 11.23 10.14
N GLU A 47 2.58 10.19 10.82
CA GLU A 47 4.02 9.88 10.86
C GLU A 47 4.56 9.57 9.47
N LEU A 48 3.74 8.98 8.61
CA LEU A 48 4.13 8.68 7.24
C LEU A 48 4.03 9.91 6.33
N LYS A 49 3.68 11.06 6.91
CA LYS A 49 3.56 12.35 6.20
C LYS A 49 2.55 12.29 5.07
N GLU A 50 1.46 11.56 5.30
CA GLU A 50 0.42 11.41 4.30
C GLU A 50 -0.74 12.34 4.57
N ASN A 51 -1.37 12.83 3.52
CA ASN A 51 -2.57 13.66 3.60
C ASN A 51 -3.74 12.90 2.95
N ALA A 52 -4.85 13.56 2.68
CA ALA A 52 -6.09 12.91 2.27
C ALA A 52 -6.16 12.50 0.79
N ILE A 53 -5.04 12.31 0.10
CA ILE A 53 -5.05 11.85 -1.30
C ILE A 53 -4.98 10.33 -1.30
N LEU A 54 -6.13 9.69 -1.13
CA LEU A 54 -6.25 8.23 -1.01
C LEU A 54 -6.74 7.60 -2.32
N PRO A 55 -6.47 6.31 -2.55
CA PRO A 55 -5.67 5.40 -1.73
C PRO A 55 -4.17 5.65 -1.90
N VAL A 56 -3.41 5.29 -0.87
CA VAL A 56 -1.95 5.43 -0.89
C VAL A 56 -1.32 4.07 -0.59
N VAL A 57 -0.23 3.77 -1.28
CA VAL A 57 0.56 2.56 -1.06
C VAL A 57 2.01 2.96 -0.96
N ILE A 58 2.69 2.50 0.09
CA ILE A 58 4.10 2.81 0.32
C ILE A 58 4.86 1.49 0.44
N PHE A 59 5.87 1.32 -0.40
CA PHE A 59 6.74 0.14 -0.37
C PHE A 59 7.98 0.44 0.45
N PHE A 60 8.33 -0.48 1.35
CA PHE A 60 9.53 -0.39 2.19
C PHE A 60 10.43 -1.59 1.96
N ASP A 61 11.74 -1.40 2.10
CA ASP A 61 12.68 -2.50 2.07
C ASP A 61 12.71 -3.22 3.44
N ASP A 62 13.59 -4.20 3.59
CA ASP A 62 13.69 -4.98 4.83
C ASP A 62 14.25 -4.17 6.00
N ASN A 63 14.81 -3.02 5.73
CA ASN A 63 15.34 -2.09 6.75
C ASN A 63 14.37 -0.94 7.05
N ASP A 64 13.11 -1.07 6.62
CA ASP A 64 12.06 -0.07 6.79
C ASP A 64 12.38 1.27 6.10
N LYS A 65 13.16 1.21 5.03
CA LYS A 65 13.44 2.38 4.21
C LYS A 65 12.41 2.47 3.09
N GLU A 66 11.80 3.63 2.94
CA GLU A 66 10.80 3.85 1.88
C GLU A 66 11.45 3.75 0.49
N LEU A 67 10.87 2.88 -0.36
CA LEU A 67 11.34 2.67 -1.73
C LEU A 67 10.54 3.51 -2.72
N ILE A 68 9.22 3.41 -2.66
CA ILE A 68 8.34 4.15 -3.56
C ILE A 68 6.98 4.36 -2.90
N ARG A 69 6.35 5.46 -3.23
CA ARG A 69 5.03 5.83 -2.72
C ARG A 69 4.12 6.13 -3.92
N LEU A 70 2.93 5.52 -3.92
CA LEU A 70 1.96 5.69 -4.99
C LEU A 70 0.66 6.25 -4.42
N GLN A 71 0.07 7.18 -5.15
CA GLN A 71 -1.23 7.75 -4.80
C GLN A 71 -2.24 7.39 -5.89
N GLY A 72 -3.49 7.13 -5.48
CA GLY A 72 -4.56 6.82 -6.39
C GLY A 72 -4.64 5.33 -6.73
N GLU A 73 -5.60 4.98 -7.57
CA GLU A 73 -5.81 3.60 -7.99
C GLU A 73 -4.66 3.11 -8.85
N GLN A 74 -4.23 1.88 -8.57
CA GLN A 74 -3.16 1.22 -9.33
C GLN A 74 -3.68 -0.12 -9.82
N SER A 75 -3.34 -0.51 -11.06
CA SER A 75 -3.71 -1.82 -11.57
C SER A 75 -2.90 -2.92 -10.85
N LYS A 76 -3.49 -4.11 -10.76
CA LYS A 76 -2.79 -5.27 -10.22
C LYS A 76 -1.48 -5.51 -10.96
N LYS A 77 -1.50 -5.40 -12.28
CA LYS A 77 -0.32 -5.61 -13.13
C LYS A 77 0.81 -4.65 -12.77
N LYS A 78 0.48 -3.37 -12.56
CA LYS A 78 1.47 -2.36 -12.20
C LYS A 78 2.07 -2.65 -10.81
N ILE A 79 1.22 -3.01 -9.86
CA ILE A 79 1.68 -3.33 -8.50
C ILE A 79 2.62 -4.53 -8.52
N LEU A 80 2.26 -5.60 -9.24
CA LEU A 80 3.09 -6.80 -9.35
C LEU A 80 4.44 -6.48 -10.00
N LYS A 81 4.42 -5.63 -11.02
CA LYS A 81 5.64 -5.21 -11.69
C LYS A 81 6.57 -4.46 -10.74
N LEU A 82 6.02 -3.55 -9.93
CA LEU A 82 6.80 -2.79 -8.95
C LEU A 82 7.37 -3.70 -7.86
N ILE A 83 6.60 -4.68 -7.40
CA ILE A 83 7.07 -5.65 -6.42
C ILE A 83 8.27 -6.42 -6.98
N GLN A 84 8.18 -6.88 -8.24
CA GLN A 84 9.29 -7.56 -8.90
C GLN A 84 10.52 -6.68 -9.01
N GLU A 85 10.31 -5.41 -9.33
CA GLU A 85 11.39 -4.44 -9.49
C GLU A 85 12.14 -4.16 -8.20
N TYR A 86 11.41 -4.03 -7.09
CA TYR A 86 11.97 -3.58 -5.83
C TYR A 86 12.25 -4.69 -4.81
N LYS A 87 11.78 -5.90 -5.04
CA LYS A 87 11.89 -6.98 -4.04
C LYS A 87 13.33 -7.31 -3.63
N ASP A 88 14.29 -7.05 -4.49
CA ASP A 88 15.71 -7.34 -4.25
C ASP A 88 16.51 -6.11 -3.85
N LYS A 89 15.84 -5.02 -3.52
CA LYS A 89 16.54 -3.77 -3.17
C LYS A 89 16.60 -3.48 -1.69
#